data_d4d6dc7b88ba7745b3f3c8f09f556873
#
_entry.id   d4d6dc7b88ba7745b3f3c8f09f556873
#
_cell.length_a   1.000
_cell.length_b   1.000
_cell.length_c   1.000
_cell.angle_alpha   90.00
_cell.angle_beta   90.00
_cell.angle_gamma   90.00
#
_symmetry.space_group_name_H-M   'P 1'
#
loop_
_entity.id
_entity.type
_entity.pdbx_description
1 polymer ?
#
loop_
_entity_poly.entity_id
_entity_poly.type
_entity_poly.pdbx_seq_one_letter_code
_entity_poly.pdbx_strand_id
1 'polypeptide(L)'
;MEAIARKPSYSLSTGVPLEHPPKIIPSSSHQFPTYVQNPDVSPVARIFCEILTKTPAQGGLEAALSSTRIKPAPEIVEEVLKLSYGSPLAAVVFFRWAGMIQKHSSSCWLLMVDLLGKNGLFEPMWDVIRSMKQEGVLSMAAFVLAFRCYCSLGKFNEAVMAFDLMDRYGIQADVVAVNSLLSAICREDNETLKALEFFERIKTRIPPDADSFAILLEGWEKEGNVANAKKTFGEMVVRVGWSPQNVAAYDAFLTTLVRGSQVEEAIKFLKIMKGKNCSPGLKFFSIALDTLIERNDSAHVVVLWDIMSSSRLLPNLRMYNSMIALLCDNKDIDGALGFLDKMVFYGVFPDSLTYNTIFRCMIKNKKVREAGSFFFEMIKNECPPTHSNCAAAIKMFFEGYDPQMAGEIWTYMFRNHVLPLEESANAFLIGLCDMGRLTELRRLAEKMLDRNIGIYESTMAKLKHAFDKDGRSNTRDTYDSLIRKWKAS
;
A
#
# COMPACT_ATOMS: atom_id res chain seq x y z
N MET A 1 -59.48 -16.91 -26.72
CA MET A 1 -58.67 -16.88 -25.48
C MET A 1 -57.21 -16.71 -25.88
N GLU A 2 -56.85 -15.51 -26.23
CA GLU A 2 -55.50 -15.17 -26.69
C GLU A 2 -54.78 -14.45 -25.58
N ALA A 3 -53.71 -15.06 -25.04
CA ALA A 3 -52.81 -14.41 -24.10
C ALA A 3 -51.86 -13.54 -24.88
N ILE A 4 -52.09 -12.21 -24.84
CA ILE A 4 -51.25 -11.19 -25.44
C ILE A 4 -49.92 -11.19 -24.66
N ALA A 5 -48.86 -11.66 -25.31
CA ALA A 5 -47.49 -11.51 -24.85
C ALA A 5 -47.15 -10.03 -24.85
N ARG A 6 -47.13 -9.38 -23.66
CA ARG A 6 -46.64 -8.02 -23.48
C ARG A 6 -45.12 -8.03 -23.66
N LYS A 7 -44.63 -7.42 -24.76
CA LYS A 7 -43.22 -7.06 -24.94
C LYS A 7 -42.80 -6.12 -23.79
N PRO A 8 -41.66 -6.33 -23.12
CA PRO A 8 -41.15 -5.34 -22.16
C PRO A 8 -40.80 -4.09 -22.91
N SER A 9 -41.53 -3.00 -22.63
CA SER A 9 -41.23 -1.68 -23.17
C SER A 9 -40.13 -1.04 -22.33
N TYR A 10 -38.89 -1.17 -22.75
CA TYR A 10 -37.80 -0.36 -22.24
C TYR A 10 -37.93 1.06 -22.81
N SER A 11 -38.77 1.89 -22.20
CA SER A 11 -38.88 3.30 -22.59
C SER A 11 -37.79 4.11 -21.88
N LEU A 12 -36.61 4.14 -22.47
CA LEU A 12 -35.75 5.32 -22.31
C LEU A 12 -36.41 6.42 -23.14
N SER A 13 -36.86 7.50 -22.50
CA SER A 13 -37.55 8.60 -23.16
C SER A 13 -36.70 9.13 -24.31
N THR A 14 -37.08 8.80 -25.53
CA THR A 14 -36.58 9.43 -26.75
C THR A 14 -37.43 10.64 -26.99
N GLY A 15 -37.02 11.81 -26.55
CA GLY A 15 -37.82 12.97 -26.83
C GLY A 15 -37.33 14.30 -26.26
N VAL A 16 -36.04 14.58 -26.36
CA VAL A 16 -35.50 15.94 -26.47
C VAL A 16 -34.25 15.88 -27.33
N PRO A 17 -34.09 16.62 -28.40
CA PRO A 17 -32.83 16.73 -29.12
C PRO A 17 -31.82 17.41 -28.20
N LEU A 18 -30.76 16.70 -27.85
CA LEU A 18 -29.60 17.28 -27.15
C LEU A 18 -28.91 18.26 -28.10
N GLU A 19 -29.12 19.55 -27.91
CA GLU A 19 -28.49 20.62 -28.70
C GLU A 19 -26.98 20.71 -28.54
N HIS A 20 -26.38 20.04 -27.54
CA HIS A 20 -24.94 19.85 -27.46
C HIS A 20 -24.65 18.49 -26.82
N PRO A 21 -23.67 17.72 -27.33
CA PRO A 21 -23.20 16.54 -26.63
C PRO A 21 -22.63 16.97 -25.26
N PRO A 22 -22.96 16.29 -24.16
CA PRO A 22 -22.38 16.60 -22.86
C PRO A 22 -20.84 16.55 -22.99
N LYS A 23 -20.16 17.64 -22.61
CA LYS A 23 -18.72 17.65 -22.52
C LYS A 23 -18.33 16.56 -21.54
N ILE A 24 -17.73 15.48 -22.06
CA ILE A 24 -17.07 14.47 -21.25
C ILE A 24 -15.94 15.21 -20.54
N ILE A 25 -16.10 15.49 -19.25
CA ILE A 25 -15.02 16.00 -18.40
C ILE A 25 -14.10 14.81 -18.20
N PRO A 26 -12.84 14.83 -18.69
CA PRO A 26 -11.90 13.77 -18.36
C PRO A 26 -11.58 13.91 -16.88
N SER A 27 -12.25 13.12 -16.05
CA SER A 27 -11.81 12.90 -14.67
C SER A 27 -10.42 12.29 -14.72
N SER A 28 -9.50 12.85 -13.92
CA SER A 28 -8.15 12.37 -13.58
C SER A 28 -7.85 10.94 -14.05
N SER A 29 -6.86 10.78 -14.91
CA SER A 29 -6.00 9.66 -15.31
C SER A 29 -6.29 8.22 -14.80
N HIS A 30 -7.51 7.80 -14.65
CA HIS A 30 -7.83 6.38 -14.46
C HIS A 30 -7.94 5.74 -15.85
N GLN A 31 -6.86 5.08 -16.28
CA GLN A 31 -6.93 4.17 -17.42
C GLN A 31 -7.84 3.01 -17.03
N PHE A 32 -9.05 2.98 -17.58
CA PHE A 32 -9.92 1.82 -17.42
C PHE A 32 -9.32 0.61 -18.13
N PRO A 33 -9.46 -0.60 -17.57
CA PRO A 33 -8.95 -1.82 -18.19
C PRO A 33 -9.61 -2.01 -19.56
N THR A 34 -8.80 -2.27 -20.58
CA THR A 34 -9.23 -2.54 -21.93
C THR A 34 -9.02 -4.00 -22.30
N TYR A 35 -9.84 -4.53 -23.19
CA TYR A 35 -9.69 -5.91 -23.67
C TYR A 35 -8.36 -6.17 -24.38
N VAL A 36 -7.67 -5.14 -24.86
CA VAL A 36 -6.37 -5.22 -25.53
C VAL A 36 -5.25 -5.51 -24.54
N GLN A 37 -5.36 -4.99 -23.31
CA GLN A 37 -4.35 -5.12 -22.26
C GLN A 37 -4.52 -6.39 -21.42
N ASN A 38 -5.65 -7.07 -21.53
CA ASN A 38 -5.95 -8.26 -20.76
C ASN A 38 -5.85 -9.52 -21.65
N PRO A 39 -4.83 -10.39 -21.45
CA PRO A 39 -4.68 -11.61 -22.23
C PRO A 39 -5.77 -12.66 -21.95
N ASP A 40 -6.36 -12.64 -20.74
CA ASP A 40 -7.28 -13.66 -20.25
C ASP A 40 -8.75 -13.44 -20.65
N VAL A 41 -9.02 -12.50 -21.57
CA VAL A 41 -10.37 -12.22 -22.06
C VAL A 41 -10.89 -13.37 -22.91
N SER A 42 -12.10 -13.84 -22.60
CA SER A 42 -12.74 -14.91 -23.36
C SER A 42 -12.89 -14.54 -24.85
N PRO A 43 -12.76 -15.49 -25.78
CA PRO A 43 -12.85 -15.20 -27.21
C PRO A 43 -14.18 -14.53 -27.61
N VAL A 44 -15.26 -14.89 -26.96
CA VAL A 44 -16.59 -14.31 -27.22
C VAL A 44 -16.69 -12.86 -26.74
N ALA A 45 -16.19 -12.59 -25.51
CA ALA A 45 -16.17 -11.22 -24.98
C ALA A 45 -15.27 -10.32 -25.82
N ARG A 46 -14.15 -10.83 -26.32
CA ARG A 46 -13.23 -10.10 -27.21
C ARG A 46 -13.94 -9.65 -28.50
N ILE A 47 -14.72 -10.53 -29.14
CA ILE A 47 -15.52 -10.18 -30.34
C ILE A 47 -16.45 -9.02 -30.03
N PHE A 48 -17.19 -9.09 -28.92
CA PHE A 48 -18.10 -8.00 -28.54
C PHE A 48 -17.35 -6.71 -28.23
N CYS A 49 -16.26 -6.76 -27.47
CA CYS A 49 -15.43 -5.58 -27.17
C CYS A 49 -14.87 -4.94 -28.45
N GLU A 50 -14.44 -5.72 -29.44
CA GLU A 50 -14.00 -5.20 -30.74
C GLU A 50 -15.12 -4.49 -31.49
N ILE A 51 -16.32 -5.04 -31.50
CA ILE A 51 -17.49 -4.40 -32.12
C ILE A 51 -17.81 -3.08 -31.41
N LEU A 52 -17.82 -3.06 -30.07
CA LEU A 52 -18.11 -1.88 -29.27
C LEU A 52 -17.09 -0.73 -29.47
N THR A 53 -15.84 -1.06 -29.78
CA THR A 53 -14.79 -0.06 -30.02
C THR A 53 -14.74 0.41 -31.48
N LYS A 54 -15.06 -0.44 -32.45
CA LYS A 54 -14.98 -0.13 -33.89
C LYS A 54 -16.24 0.50 -34.45
N THR A 55 -17.40 0.29 -33.80
CA THR A 55 -18.69 0.75 -34.32
C THR A 55 -19.24 1.90 -33.48
N PRO A 56 -19.59 3.04 -34.06
CA PRO A 56 -20.22 4.14 -33.32
C PRO A 56 -21.50 3.71 -32.62
N ALA A 57 -21.71 4.19 -31.40
CA ALA A 57 -22.90 3.89 -30.61
C ALA A 57 -24.20 4.42 -31.27
N GLN A 58 -24.09 5.49 -32.04
CA GLN A 58 -25.19 6.11 -32.82
C GLN A 58 -25.11 5.61 -34.26
N GLY A 59 -25.74 4.46 -34.54
CA GLY A 59 -25.93 3.98 -35.92
C GLY A 59 -25.23 2.63 -36.18
N GLY A 60 -26.04 1.58 -36.28
CA GLY A 60 -25.58 0.27 -36.72
C GLY A 60 -24.99 -0.69 -35.67
N LEU A 61 -24.74 -0.25 -34.42
CA LEU A 61 -24.16 -1.09 -33.40
C LEU A 61 -25.06 -2.29 -33.05
N GLU A 62 -26.36 -2.10 -32.87
CA GLU A 62 -27.31 -3.22 -32.63
C GLU A 62 -27.34 -4.20 -33.81
N ALA A 63 -27.27 -3.71 -35.05
CA ALA A 63 -27.20 -4.57 -36.23
C ALA A 63 -25.88 -5.35 -36.29
N ALA A 64 -24.75 -4.69 -35.96
CA ALA A 64 -23.46 -5.34 -35.90
C ALA A 64 -23.44 -6.44 -34.82
N LEU A 65 -23.99 -6.18 -33.63
CA LEU A 65 -24.14 -7.17 -32.57
C LEU A 65 -25.02 -8.35 -33.00
N SER A 66 -26.16 -8.06 -33.64
CA SER A 66 -27.10 -9.09 -34.11
C SER A 66 -26.53 -9.93 -35.25
N SER A 67 -25.64 -9.35 -36.08
CA SER A 67 -25.00 -10.07 -37.18
C SER A 67 -24.04 -11.20 -36.69
N THR A 68 -23.56 -11.11 -35.46
CA THR A 68 -22.70 -12.14 -34.86
C THR A 68 -23.43 -13.46 -34.65
N ARG A 69 -24.76 -13.46 -34.51
CA ARG A 69 -25.60 -14.59 -34.15
C ARG A 69 -25.20 -15.29 -32.82
N ILE A 70 -24.37 -14.62 -32.01
CA ILE A 70 -23.93 -15.13 -30.72
C ILE A 70 -24.94 -14.70 -29.65
N LYS A 71 -25.38 -15.64 -28.83
CA LYS A 71 -26.21 -15.36 -27.63
C LYS A 71 -25.23 -15.21 -26.45
N PRO A 72 -25.04 -14.01 -25.89
CA PRO A 72 -24.11 -13.82 -24.78
C PRO A 72 -24.67 -14.43 -23.51
N ALA A 73 -23.93 -15.33 -22.88
CA ALA A 73 -24.26 -15.83 -21.52
C ALA A 73 -24.08 -14.67 -20.49
N PRO A 74 -24.74 -14.72 -19.31
CA PRO A 74 -24.64 -13.68 -18.30
C PRO A 74 -23.19 -13.34 -17.92
N GLU A 75 -22.32 -14.33 -17.85
CA GLU A 75 -20.88 -14.19 -17.53
C GLU A 75 -20.15 -13.38 -18.62
N ILE A 76 -20.51 -13.60 -19.88
CA ILE A 76 -19.95 -12.86 -21.02
C ILE A 76 -20.43 -11.40 -20.98
N VAL A 77 -21.69 -11.16 -20.62
CA VAL A 77 -22.21 -9.79 -20.47
C VAL A 77 -21.44 -9.04 -19.36
N GLU A 78 -21.21 -9.69 -18.21
CA GLU A 78 -20.43 -9.11 -17.13
C GLU A 78 -19.00 -8.82 -17.56
N GLU A 79 -18.33 -9.73 -18.27
CA GLU A 79 -16.98 -9.58 -18.77
C GLU A 79 -16.86 -8.39 -19.74
N VAL A 80 -17.77 -8.29 -20.72
CA VAL A 80 -17.81 -7.19 -21.67
C VAL A 80 -18.05 -5.86 -20.97
N LEU A 81 -18.98 -5.78 -20.02
CA LEU A 81 -19.24 -4.54 -19.26
C LEU A 81 -18.02 -4.11 -18.46
N LYS A 82 -17.30 -5.02 -17.80
CA LYS A 82 -16.05 -4.73 -17.08
C LYS A 82 -14.96 -4.11 -17.96
N LEU A 83 -14.97 -4.45 -19.26
CA LEU A 83 -14.00 -3.97 -20.25
C LEU A 83 -14.47 -2.76 -21.05
N SER A 84 -15.71 -2.27 -20.82
CA SER A 84 -16.36 -1.22 -21.61
C SER A 84 -16.47 0.12 -20.88
N TYR A 85 -15.77 0.33 -19.78
CA TYR A 85 -15.81 1.59 -19.02
C TYR A 85 -15.34 2.80 -19.86
N GLY A 86 -14.43 2.59 -20.81
CA GLY A 86 -13.98 3.63 -21.75
C GLY A 86 -14.97 3.96 -22.88
N SER A 87 -16.06 3.19 -23.02
CA SER A 87 -17.05 3.36 -24.10
C SER A 87 -18.48 3.24 -23.55
N PRO A 88 -18.90 4.14 -22.63
CA PRO A 88 -20.14 3.97 -21.86
C PRO A 88 -21.40 3.94 -22.71
N LEU A 89 -21.47 4.74 -23.79
CA LEU A 89 -22.62 4.76 -24.67
C LEU A 89 -22.77 3.45 -25.47
N ALA A 90 -21.66 2.89 -25.93
CA ALA A 90 -21.67 1.57 -26.60
C ALA A 90 -22.06 0.45 -25.62
N ALA A 91 -21.59 0.54 -24.36
CA ALA A 91 -21.99 -0.39 -23.30
C ALA A 91 -23.51 -0.38 -23.02
N VAL A 92 -24.16 0.80 -23.05
CA VAL A 92 -25.63 0.91 -22.93
C VAL A 92 -26.35 0.18 -24.08
N VAL A 93 -25.89 0.39 -25.31
CA VAL A 93 -26.48 -0.30 -26.48
C VAL A 93 -26.30 -1.81 -26.37
N PHE A 94 -25.11 -2.26 -26.02
CA PHE A 94 -24.83 -3.67 -25.80
C PHE A 94 -25.70 -4.27 -24.69
N PHE A 95 -25.80 -3.60 -23.55
CA PHE A 95 -26.63 -4.04 -22.44
C PHE A 95 -28.10 -4.19 -22.82
N ARG A 96 -28.65 -3.20 -23.51
CA ARG A 96 -30.03 -3.26 -24.01
C ARG A 96 -30.23 -4.41 -25.00
N TRP A 97 -29.33 -4.56 -25.99
CA TRP A 97 -29.38 -5.64 -26.96
C TRP A 97 -29.30 -7.02 -26.30
N ALA A 98 -28.38 -7.22 -25.36
CA ALA A 98 -28.26 -8.48 -24.62
C ALA A 98 -29.52 -8.76 -23.78
N GLY A 99 -30.12 -7.74 -23.18
CA GLY A 99 -31.37 -7.82 -22.41
C GLY A 99 -32.60 -8.26 -23.22
N MET A 100 -32.60 -7.99 -24.55
CA MET A 100 -33.65 -8.52 -25.43
C MET A 100 -33.54 -10.05 -25.68
N ILE A 101 -32.33 -10.60 -25.49
CA ILE A 101 -32.05 -12.02 -25.72
C ILE A 101 -32.28 -12.85 -24.44
N GLN A 102 -31.82 -12.31 -23.31
CA GLN A 102 -31.94 -12.95 -21.99
C GLN A 102 -31.99 -11.94 -20.86
N LYS A 103 -32.56 -12.34 -19.72
CA LYS A 103 -32.57 -11.49 -18.51
C LYS A 103 -31.15 -11.29 -17.97
N HIS A 104 -30.86 -10.08 -17.54
CA HIS A 104 -29.60 -9.75 -16.89
C HIS A 104 -29.53 -10.27 -15.45
N SER A 105 -28.33 -10.67 -15.02
CA SER A 105 -28.03 -10.91 -13.62
C SER A 105 -28.05 -9.62 -12.81
N SER A 106 -28.24 -9.71 -11.49
CA SER A 106 -28.10 -8.55 -10.60
C SER A 106 -26.73 -7.90 -10.72
N SER A 107 -25.67 -8.67 -10.95
CA SER A 107 -24.31 -8.18 -11.17
C SER A 107 -24.19 -7.34 -12.43
N CYS A 108 -24.82 -7.76 -13.55
CA CYS A 108 -24.84 -6.99 -14.81
C CYS A 108 -25.49 -5.61 -14.60
N TRP A 109 -26.61 -5.56 -13.87
CA TRP A 109 -27.29 -4.29 -13.55
C TRP A 109 -26.41 -3.38 -12.70
N LEU A 110 -25.77 -3.91 -11.66
CA LEU A 110 -24.86 -3.13 -10.79
C LEU A 110 -23.64 -2.64 -11.57
N LEU A 111 -23.07 -3.44 -12.47
CA LEU A 111 -21.99 -3.02 -13.35
C LEU A 111 -22.40 -1.84 -14.25
N MET A 112 -23.64 -1.85 -14.78
CA MET A 112 -24.15 -0.72 -15.55
C MET A 112 -24.30 0.56 -14.72
N VAL A 113 -24.80 0.44 -13.48
CA VAL A 113 -24.88 1.60 -12.56
C VAL A 113 -23.50 2.16 -12.29
N ASP A 114 -22.53 1.32 -11.97
CA ASP A 114 -21.13 1.72 -11.69
C ASP A 114 -20.45 2.35 -12.92
N LEU A 115 -20.60 1.71 -14.09
CA LEU A 115 -20.04 2.19 -15.35
C LEU A 115 -20.55 3.59 -15.71
N LEU A 116 -21.88 3.79 -15.66
CA LEU A 116 -22.49 5.06 -15.99
C LEU A 116 -22.16 6.14 -14.95
N GLY A 117 -22.21 5.79 -13.67
CA GLY A 117 -21.87 6.69 -12.58
C GLY A 117 -20.42 7.18 -12.62
N LYS A 118 -19.46 6.29 -12.84
CA LYS A 118 -18.02 6.63 -12.97
C LYS A 118 -17.73 7.53 -14.18
N ASN A 119 -18.54 7.43 -15.23
CA ASN A 119 -18.45 8.31 -16.38
C ASN A 119 -19.28 9.61 -16.24
N GLY A 120 -19.88 9.86 -15.07
CA GLY A 120 -20.68 11.07 -14.83
C GLY A 120 -22.02 11.10 -15.56
N LEU A 121 -22.45 9.98 -16.16
CA LEU A 121 -23.70 9.85 -16.90
C LEU A 121 -24.86 9.54 -15.95
N PHE A 122 -25.20 10.51 -15.09
CA PHE A 122 -26.13 10.28 -13.97
C PHE A 122 -27.59 10.09 -14.43
N GLU A 123 -28.06 10.77 -15.46
CA GLU A 123 -29.42 10.54 -15.96
C GLU A 123 -29.60 9.10 -16.49
N PRO A 124 -28.72 8.58 -17.38
CA PRO A 124 -28.77 7.17 -17.76
C PRO A 124 -28.58 6.20 -16.59
N MET A 125 -27.77 6.55 -15.59
CA MET A 125 -27.62 5.74 -14.38
C MET A 125 -28.96 5.61 -13.63
N TRP A 126 -29.70 6.71 -13.48
CA TRP A 126 -31.03 6.67 -12.85
C TRP A 126 -32.05 5.93 -13.69
N ASP A 127 -31.94 5.95 -15.03
CA ASP A 127 -32.79 5.12 -15.92
C ASP A 127 -32.55 3.64 -15.65
N VAL A 128 -31.28 3.24 -15.47
CA VAL A 128 -30.93 1.85 -15.10
C VAL A 128 -31.52 1.49 -13.72
N ILE A 129 -31.39 2.37 -12.72
CA ILE A 129 -31.97 2.15 -11.38
C ILE A 129 -33.49 2.03 -11.43
N ARG A 130 -34.16 2.84 -12.25
CA ARG A 130 -35.62 2.74 -12.49
C ARG A 130 -35.99 1.40 -13.10
N SER A 131 -35.23 0.96 -14.11
CA SER A 131 -35.43 -0.34 -14.76
C SER A 131 -35.20 -1.51 -13.79
N MET A 132 -34.18 -1.43 -12.92
CA MET A 132 -33.94 -2.41 -11.86
C MET A 132 -35.16 -2.53 -10.91
N LYS A 133 -35.80 -1.39 -10.57
CA LYS A 133 -37.02 -1.40 -9.75
C LYS A 133 -38.17 -2.11 -10.47
N GLN A 134 -38.36 -1.84 -11.77
CA GLN A 134 -39.41 -2.46 -12.58
C GLN A 134 -39.23 -3.98 -12.73
N GLU A 135 -37.97 -4.43 -12.88
CA GLU A 135 -37.60 -5.85 -12.97
C GLU A 135 -37.55 -6.55 -11.60
N GLY A 136 -37.75 -5.84 -10.51
CA GLY A 136 -37.73 -6.39 -9.13
C GLY A 136 -36.34 -6.82 -8.64
N VAL A 137 -35.25 -6.31 -9.25
CA VAL A 137 -33.86 -6.65 -8.92
C VAL A 137 -33.12 -5.51 -8.21
N LEU A 138 -33.83 -4.42 -7.88
CA LEU A 138 -33.23 -3.27 -7.21
C LEU A 138 -32.83 -3.64 -5.77
N SER A 139 -31.61 -3.29 -5.39
CA SER A 139 -31.08 -3.55 -4.06
C SER A 139 -30.32 -2.31 -3.52
N MET A 140 -30.01 -2.35 -2.22
CA MET A 140 -29.16 -1.36 -1.54
C MET A 140 -27.85 -1.11 -2.31
N ALA A 141 -27.24 -2.15 -2.88
CA ALA A 141 -25.97 -2.03 -3.60
C ALA A 141 -26.00 -1.01 -4.74
N ALA A 142 -27.15 -0.84 -5.43
CA ALA A 142 -27.28 0.15 -6.49
C ALA A 142 -27.16 1.58 -5.93
N PHE A 143 -27.74 1.85 -4.78
CA PHE A 143 -27.63 3.16 -4.11
C PHE A 143 -26.22 3.40 -3.57
N VAL A 144 -25.57 2.39 -2.99
CA VAL A 144 -24.17 2.48 -2.54
C VAL A 144 -23.24 2.84 -3.70
N LEU A 145 -23.43 2.24 -4.87
CA LEU A 145 -22.69 2.61 -6.08
C LEU A 145 -22.98 4.04 -6.51
N ALA A 146 -24.25 4.47 -6.50
CA ALA A 146 -24.61 5.83 -6.82
C ALA A 146 -23.97 6.84 -5.86
N PHE A 147 -23.98 6.58 -4.53
CA PHE A 147 -23.29 7.41 -3.54
C PHE A 147 -21.82 7.59 -3.86
N ARG A 148 -21.11 6.48 -4.11
CA ARG A 148 -19.68 6.48 -4.46
C ARG A 148 -19.40 7.27 -5.73
N CYS A 149 -20.23 7.08 -6.77
CA CYS A 149 -20.04 7.78 -8.05
C CYS A 149 -20.31 9.29 -7.92
N TYR A 150 -21.32 9.70 -7.15
CA TYR A 150 -21.57 11.11 -6.89
C TYR A 150 -20.44 11.74 -6.07
N CYS A 151 -20.02 11.09 -4.98
CA CYS A 151 -18.96 11.60 -4.11
C CYS A 151 -17.63 11.74 -4.86
N SER A 152 -17.22 10.73 -5.66
CA SER A 152 -15.97 10.76 -6.42
C SER A 152 -15.90 11.88 -7.48
N LEU A 153 -17.04 12.49 -7.82
CA LEU A 153 -17.13 13.65 -8.70
C LEU A 153 -17.48 14.95 -7.96
N GLY A 154 -17.35 14.95 -6.63
CA GLY A 154 -17.61 16.12 -5.79
C GLY A 154 -19.08 16.50 -5.65
N LYS A 155 -20.02 15.65 -6.08
CA LYS A 155 -21.46 15.90 -6.07
C LYS A 155 -22.13 15.38 -4.79
N PHE A 156 -21.71 15.90 -3.65
CA PHE A 156 -22.14 15.40 -2.33
C PHE A 156 -23.64 15.65 -2.07
N ASN A 157 -24.18 16.78 -2.52
CA ASN A 157 -25.61 17.08 -2.35
C ASN A 157 -26.49 16.08 -3.10
N GLU A 158 -26.09 15.70 -4.31
CA GLU A 158 -26.77 14.71 -5.12
C GLU A 158 -26.66 13.31 -4.50
N ALA A 159 -25.54 12.99 -3.86
CA ALA A 159 -25.40 11.73 -3.11
C ALA A 159 -26.39 11.70 -1.92
N VAL A 160 -26.53 12.80 -1.19
CA VAL A 160 -27.48 12.94 -0.10
C VAL A 160 -28.93 12.89 -0.62
N MET A 161 -29.23 13.53 -1.76
CA MET A 161 -30.56 13.41 -2.40
C MET A 161 -30.86 11.97 -2.83
N ALA A 162 -29.87 11.24 -3.32
CA ALA A 162 -30.03 9.84 -3.66
C ALA A 162 -30.37 8.99 -2.42
N PHE A 163 -29.77 9.28 -1.27
CA PHE A 163 -30.12 8.65 0.02
C PHE A 163 -31.57 8.95 0.40
N ASP A 164 -32.02 10.20 0.31
CA ASP A 164 -33.39 10.60 0.65
C ASP A 164 -34.45 9.98 -0.31
N LEU A 165 -34.05 9.56 -1.50
CA LEU A 165 -34.91 8.88 -2.47
C LEU A 165 -35.08 7.38 -2.22
N MET A 166 -34.24 6.74 -1.40
CA MET A 166 -34.24 5.28 -1.20
C MET A 166 -35.63 4.74 -0.81
N ASP A 167 -36.29 5.36 0.17
CA ASP A 167 -37.60 4.94 0.64
C ASP A 167 -38.66 5.01 -0.48
N ARG A 168 -38.59 6.00 -1.37
CA ARG A 168 -39.50 6.13 -2.53
C ARG A 168 -39.28 5.01 -3.57
N TYR A 169 -38.07 4.47 -3.62
CA TYR A 169 -37.74 3.34 -4.48
C TYR A 169 -38.05 1.98 -3.82
N GLY A 170 -38.50 1.97 -2.55
CA GLY A 170 -38.84 0.77 -1.79
C GLY A 170 -37.64 0.10 -1.12
N ILE A 171 -36.51 0.82 -1.03
CA ILE A 171 -35.32 0.38 -0.29
C ILE A 171 -35.29 1.15 1.03
N GLN A 172 -35.45 0.45 2.14
CA GLN A 172 -35.43 1.07 3.46
C GLN A 172 -34.07 1.68 3.78
N ALA A 173 -34.03 2.97 4.14
CA ALA A 173 -32.84 3.63 4.62
C ALA A 173 -32.59 3.23 6.07
N ASP A 174 -31.57 2.44 6.31
CA ASP A 174 -31.11 1.95 7.61
C ASP A 174 -29.71 2.48 7.96
N VAL A 175 -29.15 2.03 9.08
CA VAL A 175 -27.81 2.43 9.53
C VAL A 175 -26.72 1.99 8.52
N VAL A 176 -26.91 0.89 7.80
CA VAL A 176 -25.96 0.41 6.78
C VAL A 176 -25.92 1.38 5.59
N ALA A 177 -27.09 1.90 5.18
CA ALA A 177 -27.15 2.94 4.14
C ALA A 177 -26.46 4.24 4.59
N VAL A 178 -26.69 4.65 5.85
CA VAL A 178 -26.02 5.82 6.45
C VAL A 178 -24.50 5.63 6.42
N ASN A 179 -24.01 4.50 6.92
CA ASN A 179 -22.58 4.19 6.99
C ASN A 179 -21.96 4.12 5.59
N SER A 180 -22.71 3.63 4.59
CA SER A 180 -22.25 3.57 3.20
C SER A 180 -22.07 4.96 2.61
N LEU A 181 -22.99 5.89 2.87
CA LEU A 181 -22.85 7.27 2.39
C LEU A 181 -21.78 8.02 3.16
N LEU A 182 -21.70 7.90 4.48
CA LEU A 182 -20.62 8.48 5.29
C LEU A 182 -19.25 8.02 4.77
N SER A 183 -19.09 6.70 4.54
CA SER A 183 -17.86 6.14 4.01
C SER A 183 -17.52 6.66 2.60
N ALA A 184 -18.54 6.88 1.76
CA ALA A 184 -18.33 7.44 0.44
C ALA A 184 -17.83 8.89 0.48
N ILE A 185 -18.38 9.71 1.39
CA ILE A 185 -17.96 11.11 1.57
C ILE A 185 -16.56 11.18 2.22
N CYS A 186 -16.30 10.43 3.30
CA CYS A 186 -15.01 10.44 4.01
C CYS A 186 -13.84 9.84 3.21
N ARG A 187 -14.10 9.17 2.08
CA ARG A 187 -13.05 8.73 1.15
C ARG A 187 -12.44 9.89 0.39
N GLU A 188 -13.20 10.92 0.12
CA GLU A 188 -12.72 12.12 -0.57
C GLU A 188 -11.92 13.00 0.38
N ASP A 189 -10.92 13.68 -0.16
CA ASP A 189 -9.97 14.45 0.65
C ASP A 189 -10.62 15.71 1.23
N ASN A 190 -10.47 15.91 2.54
CA ASN A 190 -10.94 17.07 3.29
C ASN A 190 -12.47 17.28 3.27
N GLU A 191 -13.25 16.21 3.11
CA GLU A 191 -14.71 16.28 3.02
C GLU A 191 -15.44 15.70 4.24
N THR A 192 -14.72 15.37 5.30
CA THR A 192 -15.32 14.81 6.54
C THR A 192 -16.30 15.76 7.23
N LEU A 193 -16.13 17.07 7.04
CA LEU A 193 -17.13 18.04 7.51
C LEU A 193 -18.49 17.84 6.85
N LYS A 194 -18.56 17.56 5.55
CA LYS A 194 -19.82 17.27 4.86
C LYS A 194 -20.44 15.96 5.34
N ALA A 195 -19.60 14.96 5.63
CA ALA A 195 -20.06 13.73 6.24
C ALA A 195 -20.65 13.99 7.63
N LEU A 196 -20.02 14.86 8.44
CA LEU A 196 -20.56 15.25 9.74
C LEU A 196 -21.89 16.01 9.61
N GLU A 197 -22.03 16.94 8.67
CA GLU A 197 -23.30 17.66 8.41
C GLU A 197 -24.43 16.69 8.06
N PHE A 198 -24.18 15.72 7.20
CA PHE A 198 -25.15 14.67 6.89
C PHE A 198 -25.46 13.83 8.12
N PHE A 199 -24.44 13.41 8.91
CA PHE A 199 -24.60 12.65 10.13
C PHE A 199 -25.47 13.39 11.16
N GLU A 200 -25.19 14.68 11.40
CA GLU A 200 -25.97 15.51 12.33
C GLU A 200 -27.46 15.58 11.94
N ARG A 201 -27.74 15.66 10.64
CA ARG A 201 -29.11 15.69 10.12
C ARG A 201 -29.85 14.36 10.33
N ILE A 202 -29.15 13.22 10.19
CA ILE A 202 -29.81 11.90 10.15
C ILE A 202 -29.85 11.18 11.50
N LYS A 203 -28.92 11.48 12.42
CA LYS A 203 -28.71 10.73 13.68
C LYS A 203 -29.91 10.70 14.65
N THR A 204 -30.88 11.58 14.46
CA THR A 204 -32.13 11.60 15.20
C THR A 204 -33.20 10.67 14.62
N ARG A 205 -33.16 10.45 13.30
CA ARG A 205 -34.08 9.57 12.57
C ARG A 205 -33.60 8.13 12.56
N ILE A 206 -32.28 7.93 12.31
CA ILE A 206 -31.62 6.62 12.27
C ILE A 206 -30.51 6.66 13.31
N PRO A 207 -30.67 5.91 14.44
CA PRO A 207 -29.65 5.89 15.50
C PRO A 207 -28.32 5.38 14.95
N PRO A 208 -27.21 6.12 15.16
CA PRO A 208 -25.89 5.69 14.73
C PRO A 208 -25.38 4.52 15.58
N ASP A 209 -24.59 3.67 14.99
CA ASP A 209 -23.85 2.60 15.62
C ASP A 209 -22.35 2.93 15.79
N ALA A 210 -21.59 1.98 16.31
CA ALA A 210 -20.14 2.14 16.46
C ALA A 210 -19.41 2.37 15.14
N ASP A 211 -19.88 1.75 14.06
CA ASP A 211 -19.27 1.87 12.73
C ASP A 211 -19.49 3.28 12.14
N SER A 212 -20.66 3.89 12.42
CA SER A 212 -20.92 5.29 12.03
C SER A 212 -19.87 6.24 12.60
N PHE A 213 -19.54 6.08 13.88
CA PHE A 213 -18.53 6.89 14.56
C PHE A 213 -17.11 6.54 14.10
N ALA A 214 -16.83 5.25 13.85
CA ALA A 214 -15.53 4.81 13.35
C ALA A 214 -15.21 5.44 11.99
N ILE A 215 -16.18 5.48 11.07
CA ILE A 215 -16.04 6.09 9.75
C ILE A 215 -15.71 7.60 9.87
N LEU A 216 -16.41 8.33 10.72
CA LEU A 216 -16.13 9.75 10.94
C LEU A 216 -14.75 9.97 11.58
N LEU A 217 -14.37 9.12 12.55
CA LEU A 217 -13.07 9.19 13.21
C LEU A 217 -11.92 8.86 12.23
N GLU A 218 -12.10 7.88 11.32
CA GLU A 218 -11.14 7.60 10.23
C GLU A 218 -11.01 8.79 9.27
N GLY A 219 -12.11 9.49 8.98
CA GLY A 219 -12.08 10.74 8.22
C GLY A 219 -11.26 11.82 8.93
N TRP A 220 -11.47 12.04 10.21
CA TRP A 220 -10.68 12.99 11.01
C TRP A 220 -9.22 12.57 11.15
N GLU A 221 -8.94 11.26 11.22
CA GLU A 221 -7.56 10.73 11.20
C GLU A 221 -6.87 11.13 9.90
N LYS A 222 -7.52 10.93 8.75
CA LYS A 222 -6.99 11.27 7.42
C LYS A 222 -6.69 12.77 7.30
N GLU A 223 -7.56 13.61 7.83
CA GLU A 223 -7.43 15.07 7.81
C GLU A 223 -6.54 15.63 8.93
N GLY A 224 -6.15 14.83 9.91
CA GLY A 224 -5.39 15.27 11.08
C GLY A 224 -6.18 16.19 12.00
N ASN A 225 -7.52 16.17 11.99
CA ASN A 225 -8.37 17.08 12.73
C ASN A 225 -8.65 16.59 14.14
N VAL A 226 -7.73 16.86 15.06
CA VAL A 226 -7.80 16.45 16.47
C VAL A 226 -9.03 17.01 17.20
N ALA A 227 -9.41 18.26 16.92
CA ALA A 227 -10.52 18.91 17.63
C ALA A 227 -11.86 18.21 17.34
N ASN A 228 -12.12 17.90 16.07
CA ASN A 228 -13.35 17.22 15.69
C ASN A 228 -13.31 15.73 16.07
N ALA A 229 -12.13 15.08 15.99
CA ALA A 229 -11.98 13.70 16.47
C ALA A 229 -12.36 13.55 17.96
N LYS A 230 -11.93 14.50 18.82
CA LYS A 230 -12.31 14.52 20.24
C LYS A 230 -13.82 14.69 20.46
N LYS A 231 -14.47 15.57 19.70
CA LYS A 231 -15.93 15.77 19.79
C LYS A 231 -16.68 14.51 19.37
N THR A 232 -16.30 13.94 18.20
CA THR A 232 -16.91 12.73 17.65
C THR A 232 -16.72 11.54 18.59
N PHE A 233 -15.53 11.36 19.15
CA PHE A 233 -15.24 10.30 20.11
C PHE A 233 -16.04 10.48 21.42
N GLY A 234 -16.12 11.70 21.93
CA GLY A 234 -16.94 12.01 23.11
C GLY A 234 -18.41 11.69 22.89
N GLU A 235 -18.99 12.03 21.74
CA GLU A 235 -20.37 11.69 21.39
C GLU A 235 -20.56 10.18 21.26
N MET A 236 -19.60 9.45 20.64
CA MET A 236 -19.64 7.99 20.57
C MET A 236 -19.74 7.35 21.95
N VAL A 237 -18.88 7.78 22.88
CA VAL A 237 -18.89 7.23 24.25
C VAL A 237 -20.23 7.48 24.96
N VAL A 238 -20.87 8.64 24.73
CA VAL A 238 -22.19 8.96 25.33
C VAL A 238 -23.30 8.13 24.71
N ARG A 239 -23.31 7.93 23.37
CA ARG A 239 -24.45 7.28 22.69
C ARG A 239 -24.31 5.76 22.59
N VAL A 240 -23.13 5.27 22.29
CA VAL A 240 -22.84 3.84 22.04
C VAL A 240 -22.21 3.19 23.28
N GLY A 241 -21.44 3.98 24.04
CA GLY A 241 -20.72 3.50 25.21
C GLY A 241 -19.36 2.85 24.89
N TRP A 242 -18.73 2.32 25.92
CA TRP A 242 -17.48 1.57 25.81
C TRP A 242 -17.77 0.12 25.45
N SER A 243 -17.13 -0.39 24.38
CA SER A 243 -17.22 -1.79 23.99
C SER A 243 -15.87 -2.28 23.48
N PRO A 244 -15.43 -3.48 23.86
CA PRO A 244 -14.22 -4.11 23.29
C PRO A 244 -14.27 -4.31 21.76
N GLN A 245 -15.46 -4.21 21.18
CA GLN A 245 -15.65 -4.36 19.71
C GLN A 245 -15.35 -3.09 18.93
N ASN A 246 -15.32 -1.91 19.57
CA ASN A 246 -15.15 -0.61 18.90
C ASN A 246 -13.69 -0.30 18.55
N VAL A 247 -12.90 -1.33 18.18
CA VAL A 247 -11.46 -1.23 17.94
C VAL A 247 -11.12 -0.23 16.85
N ALA A 248 -11.87 -0.21 15.74
CA ALA A 248 -11.63 0.71 14.63
C ALA A 248 -11.73 2.18 15.06
N ALA A 249 -12.75 2.51 15.84
CA ALA A 249 -12.94 3.87 16.39
C ALA A 249 -11.82 4.26 17.35
N TYR A 250 -11.37 3.33 18.21
CA TYR A 250 -10.24 3.57 19.12
C TYR A 250 -8.93 3.78 18.37
N ASP A 251 -8.66 2.96 17.35
CA ASP A 251 -7.46 3.08 16.51
C ASP A 251 -7.41 4.44 15.82
N ALA A 252 -8.49 4.83 15.14
CA ALA A 252 -8.56 6.10 14.43
C ALA A 252 -8.41 7.30 15.38
N PHE A 253 -9.13 7.31 16.50
CA PHE A 253 -9.06 8.39 17.49
C PHE A 253 -7.67 8.55 18.10
N LEU A 254 -7.09 7.46 18.59
CA LEU A 254 -5.77 7.50 19.23
C LEU A 254 -4.66 7.82 18.22
N THR A 255 -4.76 7.32 16.99
CA THR A 255 -3.83 7.67 15.90
C THR A 255 -3.88 9.16 15.60
N THR A 256 -5.08 9.75 15.55
CA THR A 256 -5.24 11.19 15.35
C THR A 256 -4.56 12.00 16.45
N LEU A 257 -4.68 11.57 17.71
CA LEU A 257 -3.99 12.23 18.83
C LEU A 257 -2.45 12.16 18.71
N VAL A 258 -1.91 10.97 18.41
CA VAL A 258 -0.45 10.79 18.28
C VAL A 258 0.09 11.59 17.11
N ARG A 259 -0.54 11.54 15.94
CA ARG A 259 -0.16 12.35 14.78
C ARG A 259 -0.28 13.85 15.05
N GLY A 260 -1.27 14.27 15.83
CA GLY A 260 -1.46 15.64 16.29
C GLY A 260 -0.55 16.06 17.45
N SER A 261 0.51 15.30 17.76
CA SER A 261 1.47 15.59 18.85
C SER A 261 0.86 15.63 20.25
N GLN A 262 -0.27 14.95 20.47
CA GLN A 262 -0.94 14.87 21.77
C GLN A 262 -0.75 13.49 22.42
N VAL A 263 0.50 13.02 22.47
CA VAL A 263 0.88 11.66 22.88
C VAL A 263 0.50 11.39 24.33
N GLU A 264 0.74 12.36 25.24
CA GLU A 264 0.37 12.21 26.65
C GLU A 264 -1.16 12.02 26.84
N GLU A 265 -1.94 12.71 26.01
CA GLU A 265 -3.40 12.55 26.05
C GLU A 265 -3.81 11.18 25.52
N ALA A 266 -3.21 10.71 24.45
CA ALA A 266 -3.42 9.34 23.95
C ALA A 266 -3.11 8.30 25.05
N ILE A 267 -2.01 8.46 25.79
CA ILE A 267 -1.63 7.58 26.90
C ILE A 267 -2.68 7.63 28.03
N LYS A 268 -3.22 8.83 28.34
CA LYS A 268 -4.31 8.95 29.33
C LYS A 268 -5.56 8.18 28.89
N PHE A 269 -5.94 8.30 27.61
CA PHE A 269 -7.07 7.53 27.07
C PHE A 269 -6.83 6.02 27.08
N LEU A 270 -5.61 5.56 26.74
CA LEU A 270 -5.26 4.15 26.83
C LEU A 270 -5.44 3.58 28.26
N LYS A 271 -5.07 4.35 29.27
CA LYS A 271 -5.27 3.97 30.68
C LYS A 271 -6.76 3.89 31.04
N ILE A 272 -7.57 4.86 30.57
CA ILE A 272 -9.03 4.85 30.76
C ILE A 272 -9.66 3.64 30.07
N MET A 273 -9.28 3.37 28.81
CA MET A 273 -9.76 2.22 28.03
C MET A 273 -9.45 0.88 28.73
N LYS A 274 -8.23 0.72 29.27
CA LYS A 274 -7.84 -0.45 30.03
C LYS A 274 -8.75 -0.66 31.25
N GLY A 275 -9.09 0.42 31.97
CA GLY A 275 -10.04 0.39 33.09
C GLY A 275 -11.48 0.00 32.69
N LYS A 276 -11.83 0.15 31.41
CA LYS A 276 -13.11 -0.24 30.82
C LYS A 276 -13.06 -1.57 30.07
N ASN A 277 -11.98 -2.32 30.21
CA ASN A 277 -11.72 -3.56 29.47
C ASN A 277 -11.77 -3.39 27.94
N CYS A 278 -11.39 -2.23 27.45
CA CYS A 278 -11.26 -1.87 26.05
C CYS A 278 -9.79 -1.65 25.70
N SER A 279 -9.40 -1.94 24.48
CA SER A 279 -8.07 -1.64 23.96
C SER A 279 -8.14 -1.32 22.46
N PRO A 280 -7.23 -0.48 21.95
CA PRO A 280 -7.04 -0.35 20.51
C PRO A 280 -6.42 -1.62 19.93
N GLY A 281 -6.42 -1.72 18.59
CA GLY A 281 -5.80 -2.82 17.86
C GLY A 281 -4.31 -2.59 17.57
N LEU A 282 -3.70 -3.58 16.92
CA LEU A 282 -2.30 -3.51 16.47
C LEU A 282 -2.06 -2.40 15.45
N LYS A 283 -3.09 -2.00 14.68
CA LYS A 283 -2.99 -0.91 13.70
C LYS A 283 -2.56 0.39 14.36
N PHE A 284 -3.21 0.77 15.46
CA PHE A 284 -2.83 1.95 16.24
C PHE A 284 -1.38 1.87 16.74
N PHE A 285 -1.01 0.79 17.44
CA PHE A 285 0.33 0.68 18.00
C PHE A 285 1.42 0.73 16.92
N SER A 286 1.20 0.08 15.77
CA SER A 286 2.15 0.12 14.66
C SER A 286 2.37 1.55 14.16
N ILE A 287 1.29 2.29 13.90
CA ILE A 287 1.38 3.66 13.40
C ILE A 287 1.97 4.60 14.46
N ALA A 288 1.57 4.43 15.72
CA ALA A 288 2.04 5.25 16.82
C ALA A 288 3.54 5.07 17.07
N LEU A 289 4.03 3.82 17.08
CA LEU A 289 5.45 3.53 17.23
C LEU A 289 6.26 4.12 16.07
N ASP A 290 5.85 3.89 14.82
CA ASP A 290 6.52 4.47 13.65
C ASP A 290 6.58 6.01 13.74
N THR A 291 5.44 6.65 14.05
CA THR A 291 5.34 8.13 14.18
C THR A 291 6.26 8.69 15.27
N LEU A 292 6.37 8.01 16.41
CA LEU A 292 7.20 8.47 17.52
C LEU A 292 8.69 8.22 17.26
N ILE A 293 9.03 7.12 16.60
CA ILE A 293 10.40 6.84 16.17
C ILE A 293 10.88 7.88 15.16
N GLU A 294 10.06 8.22 14.17
CA GLU A 294 10.36 9.30 13.20
C GLU A 294 10.61 10.67 13.89
N ARG A 295 9.94 10.90 15.02
CA ARG A 295 10.11 12.12 15.84
C ARG A 295 11.22 12.03 16.88
N ASN A 296 11.95 10.92 16.93
CA ASN A 296 12.98 10.64 17.95
C ASN A 296 12.44 10.69 19.40
N ASP A 297 11.17 10.36 19.61
CA ASP A 297 10.52 10.36 20.93
C ASP A 297 10.61 8.97 21.58
N SER A 298 11.81 8.55 21.90
CA SER A 298 12.10 7.23 22.46
C SER A 298 11.41 6.96 23.79
N ALA A 299 11.18 8.02 24.59
CA ALA A 299 10.53 7.88 25.90
C ALA A 299 9.08 7.36 25.76
N HIS A 300 8.30 7.97 24.86
CA HIS A 300 6.93 7.55 24.63
C HIS A 300 6.85 6.21 23.87
N VAL A 301 7.82 5.91 22.99
CA VAL A 301 7.91 4.58 22.33
C VAL A 301 7.95 3.46 23.35
N VAL A 302 8.83 3.55 24.37
CA VAL A 302 8.94 2.54 25.43
C VAL A 302 7.62 2.40 26.19
N VAL A 303 7.00 3.52 26.57
CA VAL A 303 5.71 3.51 27.29
C VAL A 303 4.60 2.83 26.48
N LEU A 304 4.50 3.13 25.18
CA LEU A 304 3.49 2.52 24.31
C LEU A 304 3.76 1.03 24.09
N TRP A 305 5.02 0.63 23.96
CA TRP A 305 5.40 -0.77 23.87
C TRP A 305 4.99 -1.56 25.09
N ASP A 306 5.23 -1.01 26.30
CA ASP A 306 4.84 -1.65 27.57
C ASP A 306 3.31 -1.76 27.70
N ILE A 307 2.57 -0.73 27.30
CA ILE A 307 1.10 -0.77 27.30
C ILE A 307 0.60 -1.86 26.34
N MET A 308 1.13 -1.93 25.13
CA MET A 308 0.77 -2.94 24.14
C MET A 308 1.05 -4.36 24.66
N SER A 309 2.27 -4.58 25.15
CA SER A 309 2.69 -5.89 25.69
C SER A 309 1.82 -6.33 26.87
N SER A 310 1.44 -5.39 27.75
CA SER A 310 0.53 -5.66 28.86
C SER A 310 -0.91 -5.95 28.43
N SER A 311 -1.29 -5.58 27.22
CA SER A 311 -2.63 -5.82 26.64
C SER A 311 -2.73 -7.16 25.89
N ARG A 312 -1.73 -8.04 26.01
CA ARG A 312 -1.63 -9.36 25.34
C ARG A 312 -1.70 -9.27 23.80
N LEU A 313 -1.41 -8.13 23.22
CA LEU A 313 -1.26 -7.98 21.79
C LEU A 313 0.13 -8.44 21.38
N LEU A 314 0.18 -9.33 20.39
CA LEU A 314 1.47 -9.83 19.89
C LEU A 314 2.00 -8.89 18.81
N PRO A 315 3.18 -8.26 19.02
CA PRO A 315 3.79 -7.39 18.01
C PRO A 315 4.08 -8.17 16.73
N ASN A 316 3.96 -7.51 15.58
CA ASN A 316 4.34 -8.10 14.30
C ASN A 316 5.81 -7.81 13.97
N LEU A 317 6.31 -8.44 12.90
CA LEU A 317 7.68 -8.27 12.41
C LEU A 317 8.09 -6.81 12.23
N ARG A 318 7.20 -5.99 11.63
CA ARG A 318 7.47 -4.56 11.41
C ARG A 318 7.72 -3.81 12.71
N MET A 319 6.89 -4.05 13.73
CA MET A 319 7.02 -3.40 15.05
C MET A 319 8.31 -3.79 15.74
N TYR A 320 8.72 -5.08 15.68
CA TYR A 320 10.01 -5.51 16.19
C TYR A 320 11.17 -4.83 15.45
N ASN A 321 11.11 -4.77 14.12
CA ASN A 321 12.14 -4.10 13.31
C ASN A 321 12.25 -2.60 13.66
N SER A 322 11.11 -1.91 13.88
CA SER A 322 11.11 -0.50 14.32
C SER A 322 11.76 -0.33 15.69
N MET A 323 11.46 -1.20 16.66
CA MET A 323 12.11 -1.17 18.00
C MET A 323 13.60 -1.47 17.93
N ILE A 324 14.01 -2.48 17.18
CA ILE A 324 15.42 -2.83 16.98
C ILE A 324 16.18 -1.66 16.33
N ALA A 325 15.57 -1.00 15.33
CA ALA A 325 16.16 0.17 14.69
C ALA A 325 16.37 1.30 15.71
N LEU A 326 15.35 1.61 16.53
CA LEU A 326 15.43 2.62 17.58
C LEU A 326 16.55 2.34 18.58
N LEU A 327 16.66 1.08 19.07
CA LEU A 327 17.70 0.68 19.99
C LEU A 327 19.09 0.78 19.36
N CYS A 328 19.20 0.40 18.07
CA CYS A 328 20.43 0.55 17.29
C CYS A 328 20.84 2.02 17.12
N ASP A 329 19.90 2.93 16.88
CA ASP A 329 20.18 4.36 16.76
C ASP A 329 20.63 4.96 18.11
N ASN A 330 20.08 4.45 19.21
CA ASN A 330 20.51 4.80 20.57
C ASN A 330 21.80 4.06 21.01
N LYS A 331 22.44 3.28 20.15
CA LYS A 331 23.63 2.46 20.41
C LYS A 331 23.44 1.36 21.48
N ASP A 332 22.21 0.99 21.77
CA ASP A 332 21.86 -0.08 22.70
C ASP A 332 21.80 -1.43 21.95
N ILE A 333 22.98 -2.02 21.73
CA ILE A 333 23.13 -3.27 21.01
C ILE A 333 22.56 -4.44 21.82
N ASP A 334 22.78 -4.44 23.13
CA ASP A 334 22.31 -5.49 24.01
C ASP A 334 20.77 -5.51 24.06
N GLY A 335 20.15 -4.33 24.12
CA GLY A 335 18.70 -4.18 23.97
C GLY A 335 18.20 -4.71 22.63
N ALA A 336 18.88 -4.36 21.51
CA ALA A 336 18.51 -4.83 20.18
C ALA A 336 18.58 -6.37 20.05
N LEU A 337 19.63 -7.00 20.59
CA LEU A 337 19.75 -8.46 20.65
C LEU A 337 18.66 -9.09 21.53
N GLY A 338 18.37 -8.48 22.68
CA GLY A 338 17.26 -8.93 23.52
C GLY A 338 15.89 -8.85 22.83
N PHE A 339 15.68 -7.89 21.91
CA PHE A 339 14.47 -7.84 21.08
C PHE A 339 14.48 -8.89 19.97
N LEU A 340 15.64 -9.22 19.40
CA LEU A 340 15.80 -10.33 18.46
C LEU A 340 15.40 -11.66 19.11
N ASP A 341 15.90 -11.93 20.33
CA ASP A 341 15.54 -13.13 21.10
C ASP A 341 14.04 -13.17 21.43
N LYS A 342 13.47 -12.04 21.87
CA LYS A 342 12.04 -11.94 22.19
C LYS A 342 11.16 -12.22 20.97
N MET A 343 11.49 -11.68 19.79
CA MET A 343 10.66 -11.93 18.62
C MET A 343 10.65 -13.39 18.22
N VAL A 344 11.80 -14.07 18.30
CA VAL A 344 11.91 -15.51 18.04
C VAL A 344 11.09 -16.30 19.08
N PHE A 345 11.22 -15.94 20.36
CA PHE A 345 10.47 -16.58 21.44
C PHE A 345 8.94 -16.49 21.24
N TYR A 346 8.44 -15.37 20.72
CA TYR A 346 7.00 -15.19 20.42
C TYR A 346 6.60 -15.70 19.03
N GLY A 347 7.49 -16.41 18.32
CA GLY A 347 7.19 -17.02 17.02
C GLY A 347 7.17 -16.03 15.84
N VAL A 348 7.75 -14.85 16.01
CA VAL A 348 7.97 -13.89 14.93
C VAL A 348 9.37 -14.09 14.38
N PHE A 349 9.47 -14.58 13.14
CA PHE A 349 10.78 -14.89 12.55
C PHE A 349 11.47 -13.62 12.05
N PRO A 350 12.74 -13.37 12.46
CA PRO A 350 13.55 -12.28 11.95
C PRO A 350 13.78 -12.40 10.44
N ASP A 351 13.77 -11.26 9.76
CA ASP A 351 14.06 -11.19 8.33
C ASP A 351 15.46 -10.59 8.05
N SER A 352 15.79 -10.50 6.78
CA SER A 352 17.04 -9.89 6.34
C SER A 352 17.22 -8.44 6.81
N LEU A 353 16.12 -7.68 6.96
CA LEU A 353 16.14 -6.31 7.48
C LEU A 353 16.53 -6.28 8.96
N THR A 354 15.95 -7.17 9.77
CA THR A 354 16.26 -7.34 11.20
C THR A 354 17.75 -7.54 11.40
N TYR A 355 18.31 -8.58 10.78
CA TYR A 355 19.72 -8.93 10.91
C TYR A 355 20.65 -7.84 10.37
N ASN A 356 20.36 -7.27 9.21
CA ASN A 356 21.18 -6.23 8.63
C ASN A 356 21.17 -4.92 9.43
N THR A 357 20.08 -4.62 10.13
CA THR A 357 20.00 -3.44 11.01
C THR A 357 20.92 -3.61 12.23
N ILE A 358 20.87 -4.75 12.89
CA ILE A 358 21.74 -5.06 14.05
C ILE A 358 23.21 -5.12 13.62
N PHE A 359 23.50 -5.80 12.52
CA PHE A 359 24.87 -5.90 12.00
C PHE A 359 25.47 -4.53 11.68
N ARG A 360 24.70 -3.68 11.01
CA ARG A 360 25.11 -2.29 10.75
C ARG A 360 25.36 -1.49 12.03
N CYS A 361 24.54 -1.72 13.06
CA CYS A 361 24.74 -1.08 14.37
C CYS A 361 26.05 -1.52 15.01
N MET A 362 26.36 -2.82 15.02
CA MET A 362 27.62 -3.35 15.53
C MET A 362 28.84 -2.76 14.80
N ILE A 363 28.76 -2.67 13.46
CA ILE A 363 29.81 -2.08 12.63
C ILE A 363 30.04 -0.60 13.00
N LYS A 364 28.97 0.20 13.07
CA LYS A 364 29.05 1.63 13.42
C LYS A 364 29.65 1.86 14.82
N ASN A 365 29.37 0.96 15.77
CA ASN A 365 29.87 1.05 17.14
C ASN A 365 31.20 0.29 17.33
N LYS A 366 31.84 -0.19 16.27
CA LYS A 366 33.14 -0.86 16.26
C LYS A 366 33.21 -2.09 17.20
N LYS A 367 32.10 -2.83 17.30
CA LYS A 367 32.00 -4.06 18.07
C LYS A 367 32.55 -5.25 17.28
N VAL A 368 33.89 -5.29 17.15
CA VAL A 368 34.61 -6.17 16.22
C VAL A 368 34.30 -7.66 16.49
N ARG A 369 34.41 -8.12 17.74
CA ARG A 369 34.18 -9.52 18.08
C ARG A 369 32.72 -9.95 17.89
N GLU A 370 31.81 -9.14 18.39
CA GLU A 370 30.37 -9.37 18.33
C GLU A 370 29.90 -9.38 16.85
N ALA A 371 30.37 -8.45 16.03
CA ALA A 371 30.04 -8.40 14.62
C ALA A 371 30.56 -9.63 13.85
N GLY A 372 31.75 -10.15 14.21
CA GLY A 372 32.26 -11.38 13.62
C GLY A 372 31.39 -12.59 13.89
N SER A 373 30.99 -12.80 15.14
CA SER A 373 30.09 -13.88 15.54
C SER A 373 28.72 -13.73 14.89
N PHE A 374 28.18 -12.51 14.86
CA PHE A 374 26.87 -12.20 14.30
C PHE A 374 26.82 -12.39 12.77
N PHE A 375 27.92 -12.11 12.07
CA PHE A 375 28.05 -12.41 10.64
C PHE A 375 27.81 -13.89 10.32
N PHE A 376 28.41 -14.80 11.10
CA PHE A 376 28.19 -16.24 10.90
C PHE A 376 26.77 -16.66 11.27
N GLU A 377 26.17 -16.03 12.29
CA GLU A 377 24.77 -16.25 12.66
C GLU A 377 23.82 -15.85 11.53
N MET A 378 24.04 -14.68 10.91
CA MET A 378 23.26 -14.22 9.74
C MET A 378 23.27 -15.24 8.60
N ILE A 379 24.45 -15.79 8.29
CA ILE A 379 24.59 -16.78 7.21
C ILE A 379 23.86 -18.07 7.57
N LYS A 380 24.00 -18.53 8.83
CA LYS A 380 23.35 -19.74 9.32
C LYS A 380 21.81 -19.63 9.25
N ASN A 381 21.27 -18.44 9.47
CA ASN A 381 19.83 -18.16 9.44
C ASN A 381 19.33 -17.71 8.06
N GLU A 382 20.12 -17.90 7.01
CA GLU A 382 19.77 -17.55 5.62
C GLU A 382 19.40 -16.06 5.43
N CYS A 383 19.92 -15.18 6.28
CA CYS A 383 19.73 -13.73 6.25
C CYS A 383 21.05 -13.00 5.89
N PRO A 384 21.54 -13.12 4.65
CA PRO A 384 22.85 -12.62 4.29
C PRO A 384 22.99 -11.10 4.46
N PRO A 385 24.19 -10.62 4.79
CA PRO A 385 24.46 -9.20 4.89
C PRO A 385 24.39 -8.55 3.50
N THR A 386 23.93 -7.28 3.46
CA THR A 386 23.95 -6.47 2.25
C THR A 386 25.38 -6.12 1.82
N HIS A 387 25.59 -5.84 0.52
CA HIS A 387 26.90 -5.44 0.01
C HIS A 387 27.51 -4.24 0.75
N SER A 388 26.68 -3.23 1.09
CA SER A 388 27.14 -2.04 1.82
C SER A 388 27.57 -2.37 3.26
N ASN A 389 26.84 -3.26 3.94
CA ASN A 389 27.23 -3.73 5.26
C ASN A 389 28.51 -4.55 5.20
N CYS A 390 28.71 -5.38 4.16
CA CYS A 390 29.96 -6.11 3.95
C CYS A 390 31.15 -5.18 3.74
N ALA A 391 31.01 -4.14 2.90
CA ALA A 391 32.08 -3.16 2.66
C ALA A 391 32.45 -2.41 3.94
N ALA A 392 31.45 -1.95 4.70
CA ALA A 392 31.64 -1.28 5.99
C ALA A 392 32.29 -2.22 7.02
N ALA A 393 31.88 -3.50 7.06
CA ALA A 393 32.44 -4.50 7.96
C ALA A 393 33.92 -4.81 7.62
N ILE A 394 34.26 -5.00 6.35
CA ILE A 394 35.64 -5.20 5.90
C ILE A 394 36.52 -4.05 6.40
N LYS A 395 36.08 -2.78 6.23
CA LYS A 395 36.80 -1.61 6.72
C LYS A 395 36.98 -1.65 8.24
N MET A 396 35.90 -1.91 8.96
CA MET A 396 35.90 -2.01 10.43
C MET A 396 36.86 -3.10 10.94
N PHE A 397 36.86 -4.27 10.31
CA PHE A 397 37.73 -5.37 10.72
C PHE A 397 39.22 -5.06 10.48
N PHE A 398 39.56 -4.38 9.40
CA PHE A 398 40.93 -3.87 9.21
C PHE A 398 41.32 -2.82 10.24
N GLU A 399 40.42 -1.87 10.56
CA GLU A 399 40.65 -0.89 11.64
C GLU A 399 40.79 -1.56 13.01
N GLY A 400 40.11 -2.69 13.23
CA GLY A 400 40.19 -3.52 14.43
C GLY A 400 41.32 -4.54 14.46
N TYR A 401 42.24 -4.49 13.47
CA TYR A 401 43.39 -5.42 13.35
C TYR A 401 42.98 -6.89 13.18
N ASP A 402 41.82 -7.17 12.60
CA ASP A 402 41.33 -8.51 12.28
C ASP A 402 41.18 -8.72 10.75
N PRO A 403 42.29 -8.84 10.01
CA PRO A 403 42.28 -9.06 8.57
C PRO A 403 41.72 -10.42 8.19
N GLN A 404 41.68 -11.39 9.13
CA GLN A 404 41.14 -12.71 8.86
C GLN A 404 39.63 -12.64 8.68
N MET A 405 38.91 -11.97 9.59
CA MET A 405 37.47 -11.75 9.44
C MET A 405 37.12 -10.93 8.20
N ALA A 406 37.92 -9.91 7.88
CA ALA A 406 37.75 -9.18 6.62
C ALA A 406 37.85 -10.12 5.40
N GLY A 407 38.80 -11.08 5.43
CA GLY A 407 38.98 -12.11 4.40
C GLY A 407 37.81 -13.08 4.30
N GLU A 408 37.22 -13.48 5.42
CA GLU A 408 36.03 -14.36 5.45
C GLU A 408 34.84 -13.67 4.79
N ILE A 409 34.56 -12.39 5.11
CA ILE A 409 33.46 -11.62 4.49
C ILE A 409 33.70 -11.48 2.99
N TRP A 410 34.92 -11.10 2.57
CA TRP A 410 35.27 -11.00 1.16
C TRP A 410 35.04 -12.33 0.43
N THR A 411 35.52 -13.44 1.01
CA THR A 411 35.37 -14.78 0.43
C THR A 411 33.91 -15.17 0.31
N TYR A 412 33.10 -14.83 1.32
CA TYR A 412 31.65 -15.05 1.31
C TYR A 412 30.98 -14.29 0.18
N MET A 413 31.23 -12.98 0.08
CA MET A 413 30.65 -12.13 -0.98
C MET A 413 30.97 -12.68 -2.37
N PHE A 414 32.21 -13.08 -2.54
CA PHE A 414 32.71 -13.56 -3.83
C PHE A 414 32.08 -14.90 -4.23
N ARG A 415 31.95 -15.85 -3.28
CA ARG A 415 31.33 -17.17 -3.51
C ARG A 415 29.83 -17.10 -3.75
N ASN A 416 29.16 -16.18 -3.10
CA ASN A 416 27.69 -16.07 -3.12
C ASN A 416 27.19 -14.96 -4.05
N HIS A 417 28.05 -14.36 -4.87
CA HIS A 417 27.69 -13.30 -5.81
C HIS A 417 26.94 -12.12 -5.18
N VAL A 418 27.39 -11.67 -4.00
CA VAL A 418 26.82 -10.48 -3.34
C VAL A 418 27.34 -9.23 -4.05
N LEU A 419 26.58 -8.73 -5.01
CA LEU A 419 26.97 -7.61 -5.88
C LEU A 419 26.38 -6.28 -5.36
N PRO A 420 27.00 -5.13 -5.68
CA PRO A 420 28.29 -4.96 -6.37
C PRO A 420 29.49 -5.28 -5.48
N LEU A 421 30.60 -5.72 -6.06
CA LEU A 421 31.82 -6.11 -5.34
C LEU A 421 32.83 -4.96 -5.19
N GLU A 422 32.72 -3.90 -5.99
CA GLU A 422 33.72 -2.85 -6.14
C GLU A 422 34.03 -2.15 -4.82
N GLU A 423 33.00 -1.74 -4.05
CA GLU A 423 33.16 -1.04 -2.78
C GLU A 423 33.91 -1.91 -1.76
N SER A 424 33.48 -3.15 -1.61
CA SER A 424 34.11 -4.13 -0.69
C SER A 424 35.54 -4.48 -1.09
N ALA A 425 35.77 -4.63 -2.39
CA ALA A 425 37.06 -4.91 -2.96
C ALA A 425 38.06 -3.76 -2.71
N ASN A 426 37.63 -2.53 -2.94
CA ASN A 426 38.43 -1.35 -2.67
C ASN A 426 38.70 -1.16 -1.18
N ALA A 427 37.69 -1.39 -0.32
CA ALA A 427 37.87 -1.40 1.14
C ALA A 427 38.92 -2.44 1.59
N PHE A 428 38.89 -3.64 0.98
CA PHE A 428 39.84 -4.69 1.29
C PHE A 428 41.28 -4.33 0.83
N LEU A 429 41.45 -3.78 -0.35
CA LEU A 429 42.75 -3.31 -0.84
C LEU A 429 43.33 -2.19 0.06
N ILE A 430 42.50 -1.25 0.46
CA ILE A 430 42.92 -0.17 1.37
C ILE A 430 43.37 -0.75 2.72
N GLY A 431 42.61 -1.69 3.29
CA GLY A 431 42.97 -2.34 4.54
C GLY A 431 44.30 -3.08 4.48
N LEU A 432 44.56 -3.85 3.42
CA LEU A 432 45.85 -4.53 3.22
C LEU A 432 47.00 -3.51 3.05
N CYS A 433 46.71 -2.38 2.38
CA CYS A 433 47.68 -1.29 2.21
C CYS A 433 48.07 -0.69 3.58
N ASP A 434 47.06 -0.38 4.43
CA ASP A 434 47.31 0.21 5.74
C ASP A 434 48.04 -0.73 6.69
N MET A 435 47.89 -2.05 6.51
CA MET A 435 48.62 -3.07 7.25
C MET A 435 50.03 -3.40 6.66
N GLY A 436 50.42 -2.81 5.54
CA GLY A 436 51.69 -3.10 4.86
C GLY A 436 51.76 -4.48 4.23
N ARG A 437 50.65 -5.20 4.02
CA ARG A 437 50.60 -6.55 3.43
C ARG A 437 50.66 -6.50 1.88
N LEU A 438 51.71 -5.92 1.35
CA LEU A 438 51.84 -5.58 -0.09
C LEU A 438 51.81 -6.80 -1.04
N THR A 439 52.29 -7.96 -0.60
CA THR A 439 52.26 -9.19 -1.41
C THR A 439 50.85 -9.67 -1.65
N GLU A 440 50.01 -9.65 -0.62
CA GLU A 440 48.60 -10.06 -0.70
C GLU A 440 47.77 -9.01 -1.45
N LEU A 441 48.05 -7.74 -1.20
CA LEU A 441 47.43 -6.62 -1.91
C LEU A 441 47.63 -6.75 -3.42
N ARG A 442 48.86 -7.01 -3.86
CA ARG A 442 49.18 -7.23 -5.27
C ARG A 442 48.34 -8.36 -5.87
N ARG A 443 48.37 -9.54 -5.19
CA ARG A 443 47.65 -10.73 -5.65
C ARG A 443 46.13 -10.49 -5.77
N LEU A 444 45.57 -9.73 -4.83
CA LEU A 444 44.15 -9.39 -4.84
C LEU A 444 43.83 -8.39 -5.95
N ALA A 445 44.59 -7.32 -6.09
CA ALA A 445 44.40 -6.33 -7.13
C ALA A 445 44.48 -6.94 -8.54
N GLU A 446 45.46 -7.82 -8.80
CA GLU A 446 45.54 -8.56 -10.07
C GLU A 446 44.30 -9.41 -10.32
N LYS A 447 43.81 -10.15 -9.32
CA LYS A 447 42.59 -10.94 -9.42
C LYS A 447 41.33 -10.10 -9.67
N MET A 448 41.24 -8.90 -9.11
CA MET A 448 40.12 -7.98 -9.32
C MET A 448 40.11 -7.50 -10.79
N LEU A 449 41.24 -7.03 -11.29
CA LEU A 449 41.37 -6.58 -12.67
C LEU A 449 41.09 -7.72 -13.68
N ASP A 450 41.60 -8.93 -13.42
CA ASP A 450 41.33 -10.11 -14.26
C ASP A 450 39.84 -10.50 -14.29
N ARG A 451 39.03 -10.01 -13.36
CA ARG A 451 37.58 -10.27 -13.26
C ARG A 451 36.73 -9.04 -13.52
N ASN A 452 37.29 -7.98 -14.05
CA ASN A 452 36.60 -6.71 -14.32
C ASN A 452 35.94 -6.07 -13.09
N ILE A 453 36.52 -6.27 -11.88
CA ILE A 453 36.10 -5.59 -10.68
C ILE A 453 36.82 -4.24 -10.61
N GLY A 454 36.10 -3.14 -10.68
CA GLY A 454 36.65 -1.79 -10.74
C GLY A 454 37.46 -1.39 -9.49
N ILE A 455 38.69 -0.95 -9.71
CA ILE A 455 39.50 -0.32 -8.64
C ILE A 455 39.39 1.19 -8.80
N TYR A 456 39.00 1.87 -7.70
CA TYR A 456 38.83 3.32 -7.70
C TYR A 456 40.18 4.05 -7.87
N GLU A 457 40.13 5.20 -8.50
CA GLU A 457 41.31 6.04 -8.69
C GLU A 457 41.95 6.44 -7.36
N SER A 458 41.14 6.77 -6.35
CA SER A 458 41.56 7.07 -4.97
C SER A 458 42.30 5.87 -4.33
N THR A 459 41.84 4.65 -4.58
CA THR A 459 42.49 3.44 -4.10
C THR A 459 43.83 3.26 -4.80
N MET A 460 43.90 3.40 -6.15
CA MET A 460 45.15 3.32 -6.89
C MET A 460 46.19 4.35 -6.44
N ALA A 461 45.77 5.60 -6.11
CA ALA A 461 46.68 6.61 -5.58
C ALA A 461 47.26 6.20 -4.21
N LYS A 462 46.43 5.58 -3.33
CA LYS A 462 46.91 5.06 -2.03
C LYS A 462 47.84 3.87 -2.18
N LEU A 463 47.55 2.98 -3.10
CA LEU A 463 48.45 1.86 -3.45
C LEU A 463 49.81 2.39 -3.89
N LYS A 464 49.84 3.38 -4.81
CA LYS A 464 51.08 4.01 -5.27
C LYS A 464 51.95 4.46 -4.09
N HIS A 465 51.35 5.21 -3.19
CA HIS A 465 52.09 5.75 -2.03
C HIS A 465 52.66 4.60 -1.14
N ALA A 466 51.91 3.52 -0.96
CA ALA A 466 52.34 2.39 -0.17
C ALA A 466 53.52 1.62 -0.83
N PHE A 467 53.48 1.43 -2.16
CA PHE A 467 54.57 0.78 -2.92
C PHE A 467 55.83 1.68 -2.99
N ASP A 468 55.65 2.99 -3.14
CA ASP A 468 56.77 3.95 -3.11
C ASP A 468 57.49 4.00 -1.73
N LYS A 469 56.71 3.89 -0.63
CA LYS A 469 57.23 3.89 0.74
C LYS A 469 58.04 2.64 1.10
N ASP A 470 57.73 1.48 0.49
CA ASP A 470 58.40 0.19 0.75
C ASP A 470 59.87 0.16 0.18
N GLY A 471 60.20 1.01 -0.79
CA GLY A 471 61.57 1.27 -1.25
C GLY A 471 62.34 0.12 -1.91
N ARG A 472 61.73 -1.07 -2.07
CA ARG A 472 62.35 -2.21 -2.75
C ARG A 472 62.19 -2.07 -4.26
N SER A 473 63.28 -2.27 -5.02
CA SER A 473 63.27 -2.09 -6.49
C SER A 473 62.19 -2.96 -7.17
N ASN A 474 61.91 -4.13 -6.63
CA ASN A 474 60.94 -5.08 -7.16
C ASN A 474 59.47 -4.64 -6.95
N THR A 475 59.21 -3.69 -6.05
CA THR A 475 57.85 -3.16 -5.74
C THR A 475 57.41 -2.11 -6.76
N ARG A 476 58.33 -1.35 -7.32
CA ARG A 476 58.05 -0.33 -8.34
C ARG A 476 57.64 -0.96 -9.67
N ASP A 477 58.38 -1.99 -10.12
CA ASP A 477 58.04 -2.75 -11.35
C ASP A 477 56.67 -3.44 -11.22
N THR A 478 56.35 -3.83 -10.00
CA THR A 478 55.05 -4.44 -9.67
C THR A 478 53.90 -3.46 -9.80
N TYR A 479 54.08 -2.24 -9.30
CA TYR A 479 53.05 -1.17 -9.39
C TYR A 479 52.85 -0.73 -10.84
N ASP A 480 53.91 -0.61 -11.61
CA ASP A 480 53.84 -0.28 -13.06
C ASP A 480 53.13 -1.34 -13.89
N SER A 481 53.25 -2.61 -13.50
CA SER A 481 52.46 -3.70 -14.07
C SER A 481 50.97 -3.58 -13.74
N LEU A 482 50.63 -3.28 -12.49
CA LEU A 482 49.26 -3.07 -12.04
C LEU A 482 48.58 -1.88 -12.74
N ILE A 483 49.27 -0.76 -12.88
CA ILE A 483 48.77 0.43 -13.60
C ILE A 483 48.46 0.13 -15.05
N ARG A 484 49.37 -0.61 -15.73
CA ARG A 484 49.14 -0.98 -17.13
C ARG A 484 47.84 -1.80 -17.29
N LYS A 485 47.61 -2.78 -16.39
CA LYS A 485 46.38 -3.57 -16.39
C LYS A 485 45.16 -2.71 -16.07
N TRP A 486 45.25 -1.84 -15.06
CA TRP A 486 44.14 -0.97 -14.64
C TRP A 486 43.71 0.04 -15.72
N LYS A 487 44.67 0.58 -16.48
CA LYS A 487 44.37 1.49 -17.61
C LYS A 487 43.81 0.74 -18.84
N ALA A 488 43.97 -0.58 -18.89
CA ALA A 488 43.47 -1.41 -19.96
C ALA A 488 42.09 -2.05 -19.63
N SER A 489 41.69 -2.03 -18.38
CA SER A 489 40.36 -2.47 -17.90
C SER A 489 39.37 -1.31 -17.84
#